data_f441f1e317b9c09854caed273e3392ea
#
_entry.id   f441f1e317b9c09854caed273e3392ea
#
_cell.length_a   1.000
_cell.length_b   1.000
_cell.length_c   1.000
_cell.angle_alpha   90.00
_cell.angle_beta   90.00
_cell.angle_gamma   90.00
#
_symmetry.space_group_name_H-M   'P 1'
#
loop_
_entity.id
_entity.type
_entity.pdbx_description
1 polymer ?
#
loop_
_entity_poly.entity_id
_entity_poly.type
_entity_poly.pdbx_seq_one_letter_code
_entity_poly.pdbx_strand_id
1 'polypeptide(L)'
;MRSIRLFDLLMGFSRALDMVSPVLAGHHLRVTFLSQALAERLRLSRTTRKYMLMASMLHDIGAIPLKSDTRDLIFEHNKALHCRAGWAFCKTAGLPRPVCDMVLNHHTEWCCYNQDDQNALPANCIHLADRIDVAL
;
A
#
# COMPACT_ATOMS: atom_id res chain seq x y z
N MET A 1 24.84 -13.43 13.67
CA MET A 1 23.99 -13.04 12.52
C MET A 1 23.36 -11.68 12.86
N ARG A 2 23.55 -10.66 12.03
CA ARG A 2 22.84 -9.38 12.23
C ARG A 2 21.41 -9.56 11.75
N SER A 3 20.42 -9.39 12.62
CA SER A 3 18.99 -9.39 12.21
C SER A 3 18.62 -8.01 11.67
N ILE A 4 18.00 -7.98 10.51
CA ILE A 4 17.41 -6.73 9.96
C ILE A 4 15.97 -6.67 10.49
N ARG A 5 15.57 -5.52 11.05
CA ARG A 5 14.18 -5.34 11.47
C ARG A 5 13.30 -5.22 10.22
N LEU A 6 12.15 -5.89 10.22
CA LEU A 6 11.20 -5.84 9.12
C LEU A 6 10.85 -4.40 8.73
N PHE A 7 10.67 -3.51 9.71
CA PHE A 7 10.39 -2.11 9.47
C PHE A 7 11.48 -1.40 8.64
N ASP A 8 12.77 -1.66 8.94
CA ASP A 8 13.88 -1.04 8.21
C ASP A 8 13.92 -1.51 6.75
N LEU A 9 13.56 -2.79 6.51
CA LEU A 9 13.44 -3.35 5.18
C LEU A 9 12.29 -2.70 4.40
N LEU A 10 11.12 -2.57 5.01
CA LEU A 10 9.95 -1.91 4.41
C LEU A 10 10.25 -0.43 4.08
N MET A 11 10.92 0.27 4.98
CA MET A 11 11.38 1.65 4.74
C MET A 11 12.34 1.72 3.55
N GLY A 12 13.23 0.73 3.41
CA GLY A 12 14.14 0.64 2.26
C GLY A 12 13.37 0.48 0.95
N PHE A 13 12.38 -0.39 0.90
CA PHE A 13 11.53 -0.57 -0.28
C PHE A 13 10.71 0.68 -0.60
N SER A 14 10.07 1.29 0.41
CA SER A 14 9.30 2.53 0.24
C SER A 14 10.17 3.65 -0.36
N ARG A 15 11.39 3.83 0.15
CA ARG A 15 12.34 4.81 -0.40
C ARG A 15 12.82 4.47 -1.80
N ALA A 16 13.01 3.19 -2.10
CA ALA A 16 13.40 2.76 -3.44
C ALA A 16 12.28 3.04 -4.46
N LEU A 17 11.01 2.86 -4.07
CA LEU A 17 9.85 3.25 -4.87
C LEU A 17 9.82 4.76 -5.13
N ASP A 18 10.02 5.57 -4.10
CA ASP A 18 10.06 7.03 -4.22
C ASP A 18 11.19 7.52 -5.16
N MET A 19 12.26 6.74 -5.32
CA MET A 19 13.36 7.07 -6.24
C MET A 19 13.03 6.78 -7.71
N VAL A 20 12.00 6.00 -8.00
CA VAL A 20 11.58 5.70 -9.40
C VAL A 20 11.06 6.96 -10.08
N SER A 21 10.46 7.88 -9.33
CA SER A 21 10.00 9.16 -9.85
C SER A 21 10.11 10.28 -8.82
N PRO A 22 10.60 11.47 -9.20
CA PRO A 22 10.58 12.65 -8.33
C PRO A 22 9.19 13.04 -7.85
N VAL A 23 8.15 12.73 -8.62
CA VAL A 23 6.75 13.01 -8.27
C VAL A 23 6.29 12.15 -7.10
N LEU A 24 6.88 10.96 -6.94
CA LEU A 24 6.58 10.04 -5.84
C LEU A 24 7.43 10.29 -4.60
N ALA A 25 8.32 11.30 -4.59
CA ALA A 25 9.20 11.55 -3.47
C ALA A 25 8.42 11.73 -2.16
N GLY A 26 8.60 10.79 -1.22
CA GLY A 26 7.91 10.76 0.07
C GLY A 26 6.43 10.35 0.01
N HIS A 27 5.88 10.03 -1.16
CA HIS A 27 4.50 9.61 -1.36
C HIS A 27 4.12 8.45 -0.42
N HIS A 28 4.85 7.35 -0.47
CA HIS A 28 4.55 6.17 0.32
C HIS A 28 4.55 6.43 1.83
N LEU A 29 5.42 7.33 2.32
CA LEU A 29 5.44 7.71 3.73
C LEU A 29 4.24 8.59 4.10
N ARG A 30 3.85 9.53 3.24
CA ARG A 30 2.66 10.38 3.49
C ARG A 30 1.40 9.54 3.47
N VAL A 31 1.23 8.64 2.49
CA VAL A 31 0.13 7.67 2.44
C VAL A 31 0.11 6.80 3.70
N THR A 32 1.26 6.31 4.14
CA THR A 32 1.37 5.52 5.37
C THR A 32 0.93 6.32 6.60
N PHE A 33 1.39 7.57 6.72
CA PHE A 33 0.99 8.44 7.83
C PHE A 33 -0.52 8.70 7.85
N LEU A 34 -1.10 9.07 6.71
CA LEU A 34 -2.53 9.31 6.58
C LEU A 34 -3.35 8.04 6.88
N SER A 35 -2.93 6.89 6.35
CA SER A 35 -3.59 5.61 6.63
C SER A 35 -3.58 5.27 8.12
N GLN A 36 -2.47 5.51 8.81
CA GLN A 36 -2.38 5.27 10.26
C GLN A 36 -3.25 6.23 11.06
N ALA A 37 -3.33 7.49 10.66
CA ALA A 37 -4.21 8.47 11.29
C ALA A 37 -5.69 8.07 11.15
N LEU A 38 -6.10 7.60 9.97
CA LEU A 38 -7.45 7.06 9.73
C LEU A 38 -7.71 5.82 10.59
N ALA A 39 -6.76 4.87 10.62
CA ALA A 39 -6.88 3.64 11.41
C ALA A 39 -7.03 3.91 12.91
N GLU A 40 -6.35 4.93 13.42
CA GLU A 40 -6.45 5.35 14.81
C GLU A 40 -7.81 5.98 15.10
N ARG A 41 -8.28 6.88 14.24
CA ARG A 41 -9.60 7.51 14.36
C ARG A 41 -10.74 6.50 14.30
N LEU A 42 -10.62 5.50 13.46
CA LEU A 42 -11.56 4.39 13.33
C LEU A 42 -11.40 3.32 14.43
N ARG A 43 -10.46 3.50 15.37
CA ARG A 43 -10.17 2.58 16.48
C ARG A 43 -9.91 1.15 16.02
N LEU A 44 -9.24 0.99 14.87
CA LEU A 44 -8.88 -0.34 14.37
C LEU A 44 -7.92 -1.03 15.34
N SER A 45 -8.00 -2.37 15.39
CA SER A 45 -7.17 -3.16 16.29
C SER A 45 -5.67 -2.92 16.06
N ARG A 46 -4.85 -3.12 17.09
CA ARG A 46 -3.39 -3.02 16.98
C ARG A 46 -2.82 -3.91 15.88
N THR A 47 -3.38 -5.11 15.73
CA THR A 47 -2.97 -6.06 14.68
C THR A 47 -3.31 -5.53 13.30
N THR A 48 -4.53 -5.05 13.09
CA THR A 48 -4.98 -4.46 11.83
C THR A 48 -4.13 -3.26 11.46
N ARG A 49 -3.84 -2.35 12.41
CA ARG A 49 -2.97 -1.18 12.18
C ARG A 49 -1.56 -1.58 11.78
N LYS A 50 -1.01 -2.65 12.38
CA LYS A 50 0.30 -3.19 11.99
C LYS A 50 0.30 -3.71 10.55
N TYR A 51 -0.75 -4.42 10.13
CA TYR A 51 -0.89 -4.89 8.75
C TYR A 51 -1.10 -3.73 7.78
N MET A 52 -1.92 -2.75 8.14
CA MET A 52 -2.09 -1.52 7.36
C MET A 52 -0.77 -0.75 7.17
N LEU A 53 0.06 -0.65 8.21
CA LEU A 53 1.38 -0.03 8.12
C LEU A 53 2.23 -0.69 7.03
N MET A 54 2.31 -2.04 7.04
CA MET A 54 3.07 -2.78 6.04
C MET A 54 2.47 -2.60 4.64
N ALA A 55 1.14 -2.72 4.52
CA ALA A 55 0.46 -2.62 3.25
C ALA A 55 0.59 -1.22 2.62
N SER A 56 0.42 -0.16 3.41
CA SER A 56 0.55 1.22 2.91
C SER A 56 1.97 1.57 2.46
N MET A 57 3.01 1.01 3.11
CA MET A 57 4.40 1.18 2.69
C MET A 57 4.73 0.46 1.38
N LEU A 58 3.95 -0.55 1.00
CA LEU A 58 4.19 -1.44 -0.13
C LEU A 58 3.08 -1.39 -1.19
N HIS A 59 2.06 -0.51 -1.05
CA HIS A 59 0.87 -0.58 -1.89
C HIS A 59 1.19 -0.57 -3.39
N ASP A 60 2.18 0.20 -3.80
CA ASP A 60 2.63 0.31 -5.19
C ASP A 60 3.87 -0.52 -5.54
N ILE A 61 4.29 -1.47 -4.68
CA ILE A 61 5.49 -2.29 -4.94
C ILE A 61 5.42 -3.03 -6.28
N GLY A 62 4.21 -3.34 -6.75
CA GLY A 62 3.97 -3.99 -8.03
C GLY A 62 4.18 -3.11 -9.26
N ALA A 63 4.38 -1.82 -9.09
CA ALA A 63 4.68 -0.90 -10.19
C ALA A 63 6.13 -1.04 -10.70
N ILE A 64 7.07 -1.43 -9.83
CA ILE A 64 8.49 -1.60 -10.20
C ILE A 64 8.69 -2.55 -11.38
N PRO A 65 8.19 -3.80 -11.37
CA PRO A 65 8.42 -4.75 -12.45
C PRO A 65 7.72 -4.37 -13.76
N LEU A 66 6.70 -3.53 -13.69
CA LEU A 66 5.89 -3.19 -14.86
C LEU A 66 6.52 -2.09 -15.72
N LYS A 67 7.63 -1.47 -15.27
CA LYS A 67 8.24 -0.30 -15.93
C LYS A 67 7.19 0.73 -16.37
N SER A 68 6.08 0.80 -15.63
CA SER A 68 5.00 1.72 -15.91
C SER A 68 5.54 3.14 -15.83
N ASP A 69 5.15 3.96 -16.79
CA ASP A 69 5.37 5.41 -16.70
C ASP A 69 4.77 5.86 -15.37
N THR A 70 5.51 6.66 -14.61
CA THR A 70 5.02 7.19 -13.33
C THR A 70 3.71 7.96 -13.46
N ARG A 71 3.42 8.46 -14.66
CA ARG A 71 2.12 9.01 -15.04
C ARG A 71 1.00 7.97 -14.95
N ASP A 72 1.28 6.71 -15.26
CA ASP A 72 0.30 5.61 -15.16
C ASP A 72 -0.09 5.30 -13.71
N LEU A 73 0.83 5.52 -12.75
CA LEU A 73 0.53 5.39 -11.32
C LEU A 73 -0.37 6.53 -10.83
N ILE A 74 -0.07 7.76 -11.25
CA ILE A 74 -0.85 8.95 -10.88
C ILE A 74 -2.23 8.93 -11.53
N PHE A 75 -2.32 8.55 -12.82
CA PHE A 75 -3.57 8.54 -13.59
C PHE A 75 -4.28 7.19 -13.60
N GLU A 76 -3.80 6.22 -12.81
CA GLU A 76 -4.49 4.95 -12.57
C GLU A 76 -4.76 4.06 -13.81
N HIS A 77 -4.01 4.23 -14.91
CA HIS A 77 -4.27 3.51 -16.17
C HIS A 77 -4.09 1.99 -16.09
N ASN A 78 -3.40 1.45 -15.08
CA ASN A 78 -3.16 0.00 -14.94
C ASN A 78 -3.33 -0.50 -13.49
N LYS A 79 -4.33 0.02 -12.77
CA LYS A 79 -4.63 -0.33 -11.37
C LYS A 79 -4.55 -1.82 -11.07
N ALA A 80 -5.25 -2.63 -11.88
CA ALA A 80 -5.35 -4.06 -11.63
C ALA A 80 -4.01 -4.80 -11.79
N LEU A 81 -3.14 -4.35 -12.69
CA LEU A 81 -1.87 -5.01 -12.95
C LEU A 81 -0.88 -4.81 -11.81
N HIS A 82 -0.66 -3.56 -11.35
CA HIS A 82 0.29 -3.34 -10.26
C HIS A 82 -0.24 -3.89 -8.93
N CYS A 83 -1.55 -3.85 -8.67
CA CYS A 83 -2.14 -4.48 -7.49
C CYS A 83 -1.86 -5.99 -7.46
N ARG A 84 -2.06 -6.70 -8.60
CA ARG A 84 -1.78 -8.14 -8.72
C ARG A 84 -0.29 -8.44 -8.59
N ALA A 85 0.57 -7.65 -9.23
CA ALA A 85 2.02 -7.79 -9.12
C ALA A 85 2.50 -7.55 -7.68
N GLY A 86 1.95 -6.53 -7.00
CA GLY A 86 2.22 -6.25 -5.60
C GLY A 86 1.77 -7.37 -4.67
N TRP A 87 0.57 -7.92 -4.90
CA TRP A 87 0.07 -9.09 -4.17
C TRP A 87 1.01 -10.29 -4.33
N ALA A 88 1.43 -10.58 -5.57
CA ALA A 88 2.33 -11.69 -5.86
C ALA A 88 3.69 -11.51 -5.17
N PHE A 89 4.23 -10.28 -5.19
CA PHE A 89 5.45 -9.92 -4.46
C PHE A 89 5.29 -10.17 -2.95
N CYS A 90 4.25 -9.61 -2.33
CA CYS A 90 3.99 -9.76 -0.90
C CYS A 90 3.84 -11.24 -0.49
N LYS A 91 3.12 -12.02 -1.29
CA LYS A 91 2.94 -13.45 -1.08
C LYS A 91 4.27 -14.22 -1.16
N THR A 92 5.08 -13.95 -2.18
CA THR A 92 6.40 -14.58 -2.36
C THR A 92 7.36 -14.19 -1.24
N ALA A 93 7.29 -12.95 -0.75
CA ALA A 93 8.06 -12.48 0.39
C ALA A 93 7.59 -13.05 1.75
N GLY A 94 6.53 -13.87 1.77
CA GLY A 94 6.00 -14.48 2.99
C GLY A 94 5.30 -13.50 3.93
N LEU A 95 4.80 -12.38 3.41
CA LEU A 95 4.04 -11.42 4.23
C LEU A 95 2.68 -12.00 4.65
N PRO A 96 2.12 -11.55 5.79
CA PRO A 96 0.82 -12.00 6.25
C PRO A 96 -0.26 -11.80 5.18
N ARG A 97 -1.18 -12.77 5.04
CA ARG A 97 -2.27 -12.71 4.06
C ARG A 97 -3.05 -11.39 4.09
N PRO A 98 -3.43 -10.82 5.27
CA PRO A 98 -4.12 -9.54 5.29
C PRO A 98 -3.33 -8.39 4.63
N VAL A 99 -2.00 -8.39 4.72
CA VAL A 99 -1.15 -7.41 4.04
C VAL A 99 -1.23 -7.59 2.53
N CYS A 100 -1.12 -8.84 2.04
CA CYS A 100 -1.24 -9.14 0.62
C CYS A 100 -2.61 -8.71 0.08
N ASP A 101 -3.69 -9.03 0.80
CA ASP A 101 -5.06 -8.70 0.39
C ASP A 101 -5.29 -7.18 0.37
N MET A 102 -4.74 -6.42 1.33
CA MET A 102 -4.79 -4.96 1.33
C MET A 102 -4.05 -4.36 0.12
N VAL A 103 -2.86 -4.89 -0.21
CA VAL A 103 -2.10 -4.48 -1.40
C VAL A 103 -2.86 -4.82 -2.69
N LEU A 104 -3.52 -5.98 -2.76
CA LEU A 104 -4.33 -6.35 -3.91
C LEU A 104 -5.49 -5.38 -4.14
N ASN A 105 -6.12 -4.94 -3.06
CA ASN A 105 -7.41 -4.25 -3.11
C ASN A 105 -7.33 -2.73 -2.84
N HIS A 106 -6.12 -2.15 -2.75
CA HIS A 106 -5.98 -0.73 -2.38
C HIS A 106 -6.58 0.25 -3.41
N HIS A 107 -6.93 -0.20 -4.61
CA HIS A 107 -7.69 0.58 -5.59
C HIS A 107 -9.13 0.12 -5.80
N THR A 108 -9.60 -0.82 -5.01
CA THR A 108 -11.00 -1.26 -5.08
C THR A 108 -11.90 -0.17 -4.50
N GLU A 109 -12.90 0.23 -5.25
CA GLU A 109 -13.90 1.20 -4.79
C GLU A 109 -14.74 0.60 -3.67
N TRP A 110 -15.13 1.43 -2.69
CA TRP A 110 -15.87 0.97 -1.51
C TRP A 110 -17.14 0.19 -1.84
N CYS A 111 -17.89 0.63 -2.84
CA CYS A 111 -19.11 -0.05 -3.29
C CYS A 111 -18.88 -1.45 -3.88
N CYS A 112 -17.64 -1.76 -4.28
CA CYS A 112 -17.27 -3.05 -4.88
C CYS A 112 -16.71 -4.05 -3.86
N TYR A 113 -16.53 -3.63 -2.59
CA TYR A 113 -16.11 -4.53 -1.54
C TYR A 113 -17.24 -5.44 -1.05
N ASN A 114 -16.90 -6.69 -0.75
CA ASN A 114 -17.72 -7.49 0.15
C ASN A 114 -17.58 -6.90 1.56
N GLN A 115 -18.68 -6.42 2.13
CA GLN A 115 -18.69 -5.78 3.45
C GLN A 115 -18.33 -6.74 4.60
N ASP A 116 -18.42 -8.05 4.36
CA ASP A 116 -17.98 -9.08 5.32
C ASP A 116 -16.45 -9.30 5.30
N ASP A 117 -15.73 -8.73 4.34
CA ASP A 117 -14.27 -8.81 4.29
C ASP A 117 -13.65 -7.88 5.34
N GLN A 118 -13.01 -8.47 6.34
CA GLN A 118 -12.31 -7.73 7.40
C GLN A 118 -11.18 -6.83 6.89
N ASN A 119 -10.68 -7.06 5.68
CA ASN A 119 -9.64 -6.25 5.05
C ASN A 119 -10.20 -5.11 4.19
N ALA A 120 -11.50 -5.06 3.93
CA ALA A 120 -12.14 -4.06 3.09
C ALA A 120 -11.91 -2.63 3.61
N LEU A 121 -12.26 -2.38 4.86
CA LEU A 121 -12.10 -1.06 5.47
C LEU A 121 -10.62 -0.63 5.56
N PRO A 122 -9.67 -1.46 6.03
CA PRO A 122 -8.25 -1.13 6.00
C PRO A 122 -7.70 -0.81 4.61
N ALA A 123 -8.04 -1.60 3.60
CA ALA A 123 -7.60 -1.37 2.22
C ALA A 123 -8.20 -0.08 1.65
N ASN A 124 -9.46 0.22 1.95
CA ASN A 124 -10.11 1.46 1.52
C ASN A 124 -9.52 2.69 2.23
N CYS A 125 -9.07 2.58 3.48
CA CYS A 125 -8.33 3.66 4.15
C CYS A 125 -7.00 3.95 3.44
N ILE A 126 -6.30 2.93 2.94
CA ILE A 126 -5.09 3.10 2.14
C ILE A 126 -5.44 3.81 0.82
N HIS A 127 -6.50 3.36 0.13
CA HIS A 127 -7.00 4.00 -1.09
C HIS A 127 -7.30 5.50 -0.89
N LEU A 128 -8.03 5.83 0.16
CA LEU A 128 -8.37 7.22 0.47
C LEU A 128 -7.12 8.06 0.76
N ALA A 129 -6.19 7.52 1.54
CA ALA A 129 -4.94 8.19 1.86
C ALA A 129 -4.10 8.47 0.59
N ASP A 130 -4.02 7.50 -0.31
CA ASP A 130 -3.37 7.62 -1.60
C ASP A 130 -4.03 8.72 -2.46
N ARG A 131 -5.36 8.73 -2.58
CA ARG A 131 -6.08 9.77 -3.31
C ARG A 131 -5.89 11.17 -2.74
N ILE A 132 -5.87 11.29 -1.43
CA ILE A 132 -5.59 12.57 -0.76
C ILE A 132 -4.19 13.07 -1.10
N ASP A 133 -3.18 12.19 -1.03
CA ASP A 133 -1.80 12.57 -1.29
C ASP A 133 -1.57 12.98 -2.76
N VAL A 134 -2.19 12.30 -3.71
CA VAL A 134 -2.12 12.64 -5.14
C VAL A 134 -2.84 13.95 -5.47
N ALA A 135 -3.82 14.35 -4.68
CA ALA A 135 -4.58 15.58 -4.89
C ALA A 135 -3.93 16.84 -4.28
N LEU A 136 -2.89 16.69 -3.45
CA LEU A 136 -2.15 17.77 -2.81
C LEU A 136 -0.93 18.21 -3.62
#